data_bf93178e41c450db313d9740faea9545
#
_entry.id   bf93178e41c450db313d9740faea9545
#
_cell.length_a   1.000
_cell.length_b   1.000
_cell.length_c   1.000
_cell.angle_alpha   90.00
_cell.angle_beta   90.00
_cell.angle_gamma   90.00
#
_symmetry.space_group_name_H-M   'P 1'
#
loop_
_entity.id
_entity.type
_entity.pdbx_description
1 polymer ?
#
loop_
_entity_poly.entity_id
_entity_poly.type
_entity_poly.pdbx_seq_one_letter_code
_entity_poly.pdbx_strand_id
1 'polypeptide(L)'
;LEGANTTNMLKVHVAADTLTTGQVVVEGRATGPVVHLSDGDLSAVPDGAIVALPADFDEEFSGETSRLGGIVNAERGMTGYPALVARELGIPMVSDAEVSALTDGEPVTLDAEHGVVYGGDIGDRHERA
;
A
#
# COMPACT_ATOMS: atom_id res chain seq x y z
N LEU A 1 11.03 -14.94 -29.73
CA LEU A 1 11.08 -14.87 -29.54
C LEU A 1 11.19 -14.66 -29.29
N GLU A 2 10.99 -14.78 -29.31
CA GLU A 2 11.06 -14.63 -28.98
C GLU A 2 11.29 -14.18 -28.64
N GLY A 3 11.03 -14.22 -28.78
CA GLY A 3 11.28 -13.91 -28.35
C GLY A 3 11.33 -13.10 -28.08
N ALA A 4 11.27 -13.02 -28.27
CA ALA A 4 11.38 -12.39 -27.95
C ALA A 4 11.00 -11.68 -27.58
N ASN A 5 10.57 -11.80 -27.51
CA ASN A 5 10.20 -11.35 -27.05
C ASN A 5 9.91 -11.05 -26.52
N THR A 6 9.58 -11.07 -27.00
CA THR A 6 9.18 -10.98 -26.18
C THR A 6 9.53 -11.03 -25.25
N THR A 7 9.74 -11.01 -25.11
CA THR A 7 10.25 -11.30 -24.13
C THR A 7 10.98 -10.33 -23.45
N ASN A 8 11.46 -9.45 -23.88
CA ASN A 8 12.18 -8.58 -23.24
C ASN A 8 11.46 -7.65 -22.45
N MET A 9 10.43 -7.27 -22.77
CA MET A 9 9.71 -6.41 -21.99
C MET A 9 9.26 -7.09 -20.80
N LEU A 10 9.34 -8.33 -20.80
CA LEU A 10 8.99 -9.06 -19.64
C LEU A 10 9.82 -8.75 -18.48
N LYS A 11 11.01 -8.30 -18.69
CA LYS A 11 11.84 -8.00 -17.58
C LYS A 11 11.30 -6.93 -16.72
N VAL A 12 10.69 -5.97 -17.35
CA VAL A 12 10.11 -4.88 -16.59
C VAL A 12 9.00 -5.39 -15.70
N HIS A 13 8.20 -6.29 -16.23
CA HIS A 13 7.10 -6.81 -15.47
C HIS A 13 7.56 -7.61 -14.29
N VAL A 14 8.63 -8.33 -14.46
CA VAL A 14 9.13 -9.17 -13.39
C VAL A 14 9.54 -8.34 -12.19
N ALA A 15 10.00 -7.12 -12.45
CA ALA A 15 10.47 -6.28 -11.37
C ALA A 15 9.36 -5.74 -10.50
N ALA A 16 8.12 -5.84 -10.93
CA ALA A 16 7.01 -5.21 -10.22
C ALA A 16 5.92 -6.24 -9.95
N ASP A 17 6.18 -7.10 -8.99
CA ASP A 17 5.19 -8.11 -8.61
C ASP A 17 4.02 -7.47 -7.92
N THR A 18 2.83 -7.76 -8.42
CA THR A 18 1.60 -7.33 -7.75
C THR A 18 1.34 -8.24 -6.57
N LEU A 19 1.32 -7.67 -5.38
CA LEU A 19 1.07 -8.43 -4.16
C LEU A 19 -0.41 -8.51 -3.86
N THR A 20 -1.13 -7.41 -4.04
CA THR A 20 -2.57 -7.40 -3.84
C THR A 20 -3.17 -6.20 -4.55
N THR A 21 -4.48 -6.22 -4.72
CA THR A 21 -5.21 -5.09 -5.29
C THR A 21 -6.35 -4.74 -4.36
N GLY A 22 -6.88 -3.54 -4.51
CA GLY A 22 -7.99 -3.10 -3.70
C GLY A 22 -8.70 -1.93 -4.34
N GLN A 23 -9.63 -1.36 -3.60
CA GLN A 23 -10.43 -0.24 -4.06
C GLN A 23 -9.77 1.05 -3.62
N VAL A 24 -9.58 1.99 -4.53
CA VAL A 24 -8.95 3.27 -4.22
C VAL A 24 -9.87 4.09 -3.33
N VAL A 25 -9.34 4.55 -2.20
CA VAL A 25 -10.06 5.44 -1.29
C VAL A 25 -9.51 6.85 -1.41
N VAL A 26 -8.17 6.98 -1.37
CA VAL A 26 -7.49 8.26 -1.55
C VAL A 26 -6.36 8.03 -2.54
N GLU A 27 -6.34 8.79 -3.62
CA GLU A 27 -5.35 8.62 -4.67
C GLU A 27 -3.97 9.05 -4.21
N GLY A 28 -2.96 8.44 -4.79
CA GLY A 28 -1.57 8.78 -4.52
C GLY A 28 -0.68 7.57 -4.59
N ARG A 29 0.61 7.80 -4.44
CA ARG A 29 1.60 6.72 -4.43
C ARG A 29 2.53 6.91 -3.27
N ALA A 30 2.97 5.80 -2.69
CA ALA A 30 3.91 5.83 -1.60
C ALA A 30 4.69 4.52 -1.58
N THR A 31 5.94 4.59 -1.15
CA THR A 31 6.81 3.43 -1.02
C THR A 31 7.33 3.40 0.40
N GLY A 32 7.26 2.25 1.03
CA GLY A 32 7.80 2.10 2.37
C GLY A 32 7.62 0.71 2.89
N PRO A 33 8.11 0.45 4.09
CA PRO A 33 7.97 -0.87 4.69
C PRO A 33 6.55 -1.11 5.16
N VAL A 34 6.12 -2.36 5.09
CA VAL A 34 4.81 -2.77 5.57
C VAL A 34 4.84 -2.91 7.07
N VAL A 35 3.82 -2.38 7.74
CA VAL A 35 3.62 -2.61 9.17
C VAL A 35 2.17 -3.01 9.37
N HIS A 36 1.94 -4.22 9.87
CA HIS A 36 0.58 -4.64 10.20
C HIS A 36 0.22 -4.06 11.57
N LEU A 37 -0.88 -3.33 11.63
CA LEU A 37 -1.35 -2.74 12.87
C LEU A 37 -2.64 -3.41 13.28
N SER A 38 -2.74 -3.78 14.55
CA SER A 38 -3.98 -4.32 15.08
C SER A 38 -4.60 -3.39 16.12
N ASP A 39 -3.83 -2.44 16.64
CA ASP A 39 -4.31 -1.61 17.75
C ASP A 39 -4.17 -0.11 17.49
N GLY A 40 -3.74 0.32 16.34
CA GLY A 40 -3.68 1.73 16.01
C GLY A 40 -2.51 2.50 16.63
N ASP A 41 -1.62 1.84 17.35
CA ASP A 41 -0.49 2.49 18.01
C ASP A 41 0.60 2.77 16.99
N LEU A 42 0.85 4.04 16.70
CA LEU A 42 1.82 4.44 15.69
C LEU A 42 3.21 4.69 16.24
N SER A 43 3.42 4.46 17.53
CA SER A 43 4.69 4.83 18.16
C SER A 43 5.88 4.06 17.59
N ALA A 44 5.67 2.86 17.13
CA ALA A 44 6.74 2.05 16.55
C ALA A 44 6.73 2.03 15.02
N VAL A 45 5.88 2.84 14.41
CA VAL A 45 5.75 2.85 12.95
C VAL A 45 6.81 3.79 12.37
N PRO A 46 7.66 3.32 11.47
CA PRO A 46 8.67 4.22 10.89
C PRO A 46 8.04 5.22 9.93
N ASP A 47 8.74 6.32 9.69
CA ASP A 47 8.27 7.32 8.76
C ASP A 47 8.10 6.73 7.38
N GLY A 48 6.97 7.04 6.75
CA GLY A 48 6.70 6.59 5.39
C GLY A 48 6.19 5.17 5.29
N ALA A 49 5.92 4.52 6.42
CA ALA A 49 5.47 3.12 6.38
C ALA A 49 4.11 2.99 5.71
N ILE A 50 3.89 1.83 5.10
CA ILE A 50 2.61 1.45 4.54
C ILE A 50 1.94 0.55 5.58
N VAL A 51 0.94 1.07 6.28
CA VAL A 51 0.29 0.29 7.33
C VAL A 51 -0.80 -0.58 6.73
N ALA A 52 -0.83 -1.83 7.17
CA ALA A 52 -1.83 -2.80 6.73
C ALA A 52 -2.78 -3.06 7.89
N LEU A 53 -4.07 -2.87 7.65
CA LEU A 53 -5.09 -2.98 8.69
C LEU A 53 -5.98 -4.19 8.43
N PRO A 54 -6.29 -4.98 9.45
CA PRO A 54 -7.17 -6.13 9.27
C PRO A 54 -8.61 -5.70 9.04
N ALA A 55 -9.42 -6.62 8.57
CA ALA A 55 -10.81 -6.32 8.26
C ALA A 55 -11.61 -5.90 9.47
N ASP A 56 -11.21 -6.35 10.65
CA ASP A 56 -11.92 -6.03 11.89
C ASP A 56 -11.23 -4.92 12.67
N PHE A 57 -10.38 -4.13 12.02
CA PHE A 57 -9.70 -3.04 12.69
C PHE A 57 -10.74 -2.05 13.22
N ASP A 58 -10.69 -1.78 14.51
CA ASP A 58 -11.71 -1.01 15.19
C ASP A 58 -11.10 -0.05 16.21
N GLU A 59 -9.91 0.45 15.90
CA GLU A 59 -9.18 1.32 16.80
C GLU A 59 -8.94 2.66 16.15
N GLU A 60 -8.68 3.68 16.96
CA GLU A 60 -8.23 4.95 16.44
C GLU A 60 -6.71 4.96 16.43
N PHE A 61 -6.14 5.74 15.53
CA PHE A 61 -4.69 5.89 15.50
C PHE A 61 -4.26 6.77 16.67
N SER A 62 -3.20 6.37 17.35
CA SER A 62 -2.58 7.19 18.37
C SER A 62 -1.14 7.43 17.99
N GLY A 63 -0.70 8.67 18.11
CA GLY A 63 0.65 9.07 17.74
C GLY A 63 0.64 9.94 16.49
N GLU A 64 1.79 10.01 15.82
CA GLU A 64 2.00 10.92 14.70
C GLU A 64 1.48 10.33 13.41
N THR A 65 0.30 10.74 12.99
CA THR A 65 -0.25 10.27 11.73
C THR A 65 0.53 10.77 10.53
N SER A 66 1.35 11.80 10.69
CA SER A 66 2.18 12.28 9.60
C SER A 66 3.26 11.26 9.19
N ARG A 67 3.49 10.26 10.00
CA ARG A 67 4.42 9.18 9.64
C ARG A 67 3.87 8.23 8.61
N LEU A 68 2.55 8.19 8.44
CA LEU A 68 1.93 7.23 7.55
C LEU A 68 2.21 7.58 6.10
N GLY A 69 2.86 6.68 5.38
CA GLY A 69 3.06 6.83 3.96
C GLY A 69 1.86 6.40 3.16
N GLY A 70 1.16 5.38 3.63
CA GLY A 70 -0.03 4.88 2.97
C GLY A 70 -0.76 3.90 3.86
N ILE A 71 -1.98 3.56 3.47
CA ILE A 71 -2.83 2.65 4.23
C ILE A 71 -3.41 1.61 3.29
N VAL A 72 -3.27 0.33 3.67
CA VAL A 72 -3.89 -0.78 2.95
C VAL A 72 -4.83 -1.46 3.92
N ASN A 73 -6.11 -1.43 3.63
CA ASN A 73 -7.13 -1.90 4.57
C ASN A 73 -7.82 -3.13 3.99
N ALA A 74 -7.97 -4.16 4.81
CA ALA A 74 -8.66 -5.37 4.39
C ALA A 74 -10.17 -5.23 4.44
N GLU A 75 -10.67 -4.25 5.17
CA GLU A 75 -12.10 -4.02 5.28
C GLU A 75 -12.67 -3.49 3.99
N ARG A 76 -13.89 -3.91 3.66
CA ARG A 76 -14.58 -3.38 2.52
C ARG A 76 -15.18 -2.02 2.86
N GLY A 77 -15.38 -1.23 1.84
CA GLY A 77 -16.03 0.05 2.01
C GLY A 77 -15.04 1.16 2.22
N MET A 78 -15.55 2.39 2.25
CA MET A 78 -14.73 3.58 2.19
C MET A 78 -15.13 4.60 3.24
N THR A 79 -15.79 4.17 4.31
CA THR A 79 -16.36 5.11 5.27
C THR A 79 -15.87 4.95 6.70
N GLY A 80 -15.00 3.98 6.97
CA GLY A 80 -14.52 3.76 8.32
C GLY A 80 -13.53 4.82 8.77
N TYR A 81 -13.10 4.71 10.03
CA TYR A 81 -12.19 5.68 10.61
C TYR A 81 -10.89 5.83 9.81
N PRO A 82 -10.22 4.73 9.37
CA PRO A 82 -8.99 4.93 8.60
C PRO A 82 -9.22 5.71 7.32
N ALA A 83 -10.36 5.51 6.67
CA ALA A 83 -10.67 6.23 5.45
C ALA A 83 -10.88 7.72 5.73
N LEU A 84 -11.50 8.04 6.86
CA LEU A 84 -11.68 9.43 7.25
C LEU A 84 -10.34 10.11 7.46
N VAL A 85 -9.44 9.46 8.18
CA VAL A 85 -8.11 10.00 8.43
C VAL A 85 -7.36 10.19 7.12
N ALA A 86 -7.41 9.19 6.24
CA ALA A 86 -6.69 9.26 4.99
C ALA A 86 -7.17 10.43 4.15
N ARG A 87 -8.49 10.65 4.10
CA ARG A 87 -9.04 11.76 3.32
C ARG A 87 -8.63 13.10 3.89
N GLU A 88 -8.66 13.22 5.20
CA GLU A 88 -8.31 14.49 5.83
C GLU A 88 -6.86 14.86 5.66
N LEU A 89 -5.98 13.87 5.69
CA LEU A 89 -4.55 14.12 5.64
C LEU A 89 -3.94 13.90 4.26
N GLY A 90 -4.74 13.43 3.30
CA GLY A 90 -4.23 13.19 1.97
C GLY A 90 -3.31 11.98 1.89
N ILE A 91 -3.54 10.97 2.71
CA ILE A 91 -2.71 9.78 2.75
C ILE A 91 -3.23 8.78 1.71
N PRO A 92 -2.39 8.28 0.80
CA PRO A 92 -2.86 7.29 -0.17
C PRO A 92 -3.43 6.06 0.54
N MET A 93 -4.58 5.58 0.07
CA MET A 93 -5.23 4.46 0.73
C MET A 93 -6.02 3.61 -0.26
N VAL A 94 -5.92 2.30 -0.09
CA VAL A 94 -6.82 1.35 -0.75
C VAL A 94 -7.50 0.50 0.31
N SER A 95 -8.71 0.06 0.03
CA SER A 95 -9.46 -0.83 0.91
C SER A 95 -9.82 -2.10 0.17
N ASP A 96 -10.42 -3.05 0.87
CA ASP A 96 -10.84 -4.34 0.28
C ASP A 96 -9.66 -5.08 -0.33
N ALA A 97 -8.51 -5.00 0.34
CA ALA A 97 -7.27 -5.61 -0.14
C ALA A 97 -6.93 -6.84 0.70
N GLU A 98 -6.08 -7.69 0.14
CA GLU A 98 -5.64 -8.90 0.83
C GLU A 98 -4.39 -8.57 1.62
N VAL A 99 -4.53 -8.09 2.86
CA VAL A 99 -3.36 -7.66 3.63
C VAL A 99 -2.50 -8.83 4.06
N SER A 100 -3.04 -10.06 4.06
CA SER A 100 -2.24 -11.23 4.39
C SER A 100 -1.16 -11.50 3.33
N ALA A 101 -1.27 -10.90 2.16
CA ALA A 101 -0.24 -11.03 1.13
C ALA A 101 0.96 -10.13 1.39
N LEU A 102 0.90 -9.27 2.41
CA LEU A 102 1.96 -8.33 2.73
C LEU A 102 2.72 -8.80 3.95
N THR A 103 4.04 -8.65 3.92
CA THR A 103 4.92 -9.12 5.00
C THR A 103 5.49 -7.93 5.73
N ASP A 104 5.43 -7.95 7.06
CA ASP A 104 5.98 -6.88 7.89
C ASP A 104 7.44 -6.64 7.53
N GLY A 105 7.78 -5.38 7.38
CA GLY A 105 9.14 -4.97 7.09
C GLY A 105 9.50 -5.01 5.62
N GLU A 106 8.68 -5.63 4.81
CA GLU A 106 8.93 -5.72 3.38
C GLU A 106 8.65 -4.37 2.72
N PRO A 107 9.57 -3.87 1.88
CA PRO A 107 9.25 -2.63 1.16
C PRO A 107 8.24 -2.91 0.07
N VAL A 108 7.25 -2.04 -0.03
CA VAL A 108 6.23 -2.15 -1.07
C VAL A 108 5.94 -0.77 -1.63
N THR A 109 5.37 -0.72 -2.81
CA THR A 109 4.85 0.50 -3.38
C THR A 109 3.34 0.40 -3.46
N LEU A 110 2.69 1.33 -2.79
CA LEU A 110 1.24 1.46 -2.86
C LEU A 110 0.91 2.42 -3.98
N ASP A 111 0.24 1.89 -5.02
CA ASP A 111 -0.23 2.71 -6.13
C ASP A 111 -1.73 2.87 -5.95
N ALA A 112 -2.11 3.89 -5.21
CA ALA A 112 -3.52 4.12 -4.94
C ALA A 112 -4.20 4.91 -6.04
N GLU A 113 -3.53 5.10 -7.17
CA GLU A 113 -4.20 5.63 -8.36
C GLU A 113 -4.82 4.49 -9.15
N HIS A 114 -4.25 3.30 -9.05
CA HIS A 114 -4.75 2.13 -9.77
C HIS A 114 -5.21 1.01 -8.83
N GLY A 115 -5.09 1.21 -7.52
CA GLY A 115 -5.56 0.22 -6.56
C GLY A 115 -4.67 -1.00 -6.46
N VAL A 116 -3.36 -0.84 -6.59
CA VAL A 116 -2.42 -1.95 -6.62
C VAL A 116 -1.33 -1.75 -5.59
N VAL A 117 -0.89 -2.84 -4.96
CA VAL A 117 0.29 -2.84 -4.10
C VAL A 117 1.33 -3.73 -4.75
N TYR A 118 2.48 -3.15 -5.03
CA TYR A 118 3.59 -3.86 -5.68
C TYR A 118 4.68 -4.18 -4.67
N GLY A 119 5.38 -5.28 -4.88
CA GLY A 119 6.55 -5.60 -4.08
C GLY A 119 7.71 -4.70 -4.45
N GLY A 120 8.39 -4.16 -3.46
CA GLY A 120 9.58 -3.35 -3.65
C GLY A 120 9.27 -1.92 -4.05
N ASP A 121 10.33 -1.20 -4.36
CA ASP A 121 10.25 0.19 -4.77
C ASP A 121 10.31 0.22 -6.29
N ILE A 122 9.17 0.41 -6.93
CA ILE A 122 9.12 0.45 -8.39
C ILE A 122 9.23 1.87 -8.94
N GLY A 123 9.00 2.85 -8.08
CA GLY A 123 9.16 4.27 -8.35
C GLY A 123 9.46 4.66 -9.79
N ASP A 124 10.66 5.16 -10.00
CA ASP A 124 11.04 5.69 -11.31
C ASP A 124 11.09 4.66 -12.40
N ARG A 125 11.41 3.41 -12.05
CA ARG A 125 11.51 2.39 -13.08
C ARG A 125 10.18 2.15 -13.75
N HIS A 126 9.11 2.23 -12.97
CA HIS A 126 7.79 2.01 -13.52
C HIS A 126 7.47 3.05 -14.57
N GLU A 127 7.87 4.26 -14.34
CA GLU A 127 7.58 5.34 -15.27
C GLU A 127 8.36 5.25 -16.55
N ARG A 128 9.52 4.66 -16.50
CA ARG A 128 10.32 4.54 -17.71
C ARG A 128 9.99 3.33 -18.54
N ALA A 129 9.18 2.45 -18.02
CA ALA A 129 8.86 1.23 -18.75
C ALA A 129 7.90 1.46 -19.90
#